data_c20b5632563962a06e0dbb6b25368853
#
_entry.id   c20b5632563962a06e0dbb6b25368853
#
_cell.length_a   1.000
_cell.length_b   1.000
_cell.length_c   1.000
_cell.angle_alpha   90.00
_cell.angle_beta   90.00
_cell.angle_gamma   90.00
#
_symmetry.space_group_name_H-M   'P 1'
#
loop_
_entity.id
_entity.type
_entity.pdbx_description
1 polymer ?
#
loop_
_entity_poly.entity_id
_entity_poly.type
_entity_poly.pdbx_seq_one_letter_code
_entity_poly.pdbx_strand_id
1 'polypeptide(L)'
;WSALGSAELKLADVGSIIGTFSKSNPNFHRLEERFGNRVASTNFTIQMQGALEKFLPKEFKETKLPISYTHAETFEKPVYEAQSDINVESAAAVAYNSEIQKGSTPEQAQSVANAVTNRSQTLTVQDQWAMTGVKLGVPINHWAIRETINKVTMGYDYSQTFERSPVVAERFKWQWHFNITYGLNLPPVSIEPLTWSDKVPIIGSYKAWKINFLPSNFSTSLDMRRGRTTEQSRFLQTPGPVIREFAAQRAAQFSWKLTENGFLSPVVDYNYSTGSTLAPLEMDEFGRQRTGNEISKLMFLNGKLINLGDDGVHNQNVTINFRPKFPDLFGLNTYLENTGVYTAKYEWRNPLQPDTALRDAVQYGTVNSTLSLS
;
A
#
# COMPACT_ATOMS: atom_id res chain seq x y z
N TRP A 1 27.15 -5.60 27.07
CA TRP A 1 27.09 -6.73 26.16
C TRP A 1 25.82 -6.64 25.30
N SER A 2 25.90 -7.17 24.10
CA SER A 2 24.74 -7.44 23.27
C SER A 2 24.80 -8.88 22.78
N ALA A 3 23.65 -9.47 22.55
CA ALA A 3 23.49 -10.80 21.98
C ALA A 3 22.55 -10.73 20.80
N LEU A 4 22.89 -11.41 19.71
CA LEU A 4 22.06 -11.57 18.53
C LEU A 4 22.02 -13.06 18.19
N GLY A 5 20.82 -13.57 17.95
CA GLY A 5 20.61 -14.94 17.50
C GLY A 5 19.60 -14.97 16.37
N SER A 6 19.80 -15.86 15.40
CA SER A 6 18.84 -16.14 14.36
C SER A 6 18.78 -17.64 14.09
N ALA A 7 17.59 -18.12 13.78
CA ALA A 7 17.35 -19.49 13.36
C ALA A 7 16.43 -19.49 12.15
N GLU A 8 16.73 -20.33 11.17
CA GLU A 8 15.90 -20.53 9.98
C GLU A 8 15.55 -22.02 9.85
N LEU A 9 14.27 -22.28 9.68
CA LEU A 9 13.73 -23.59 9.35
C LEU A 9 13.13 -23.54 7.95
N LYS A 10 13.68 -24.30 7.02
CA LYS A 10 13.13 -24.43 5.67
C LYS A 10 12.21 -25.65 5.60
N LEU A 11 10.99 -25.44 5.13
CA LEU A 11 9.97 -26.47 4.94
C LEU A 11 9.96 -26.90 3.47
N ALA A 12 11.06 -27.49 3.01
CA ALA A 12 11.31 -27.84 1.61
C ALA A 12 11.05 -26.63 0.68
N ASP A 13 10.20 -26.82 -0.34
CA ASP A 13 9.79 -25.77 -1.28
C ASP A 13 8.43 -25.10 -0.93
N VAL A 14 7.87 -25.47 0.24
CA VAL A 14 6.57 -25.00 0.71
C VAL A 14 6.68 -23.68 1.48
N GLY A 15 7.79 -23.47 2.19
CA GLY A 15 7.95 -22.26 2.98
C GLY A 15 9.16 -22.23 3.89
N SER A 16 9.25 -21.17 4.68
CA SER A 16 10.30 -21.01 5.70
C SER A 16 9.76 -20.33 6.95
N ILE A 17 10.40 -20.60 8.06
CA ILE A 17 10.18 -19.93 9.35
C ILE A 17 11.54 -19.37 9.77
N ILE A 18 11.60 -18.08 10.04
CA ILE A 18 12.78 -17.36 10.48
C ILE A 18 12.49 -16.75 11.82
N GLY A 19 13.27 -17.10 12.82
CA GLY A 19 13.25 -16.48 14.14
C GLY A 19 14.49 -15.64 14.36
N THR A 20 14.33 -14.40 14.85
CA THR A 20 15.45 -13.56 15.26
C THR A 20 15.21 -13.08 16.69
N PHE A 21 16.29 -13.03 17.44
CA PHE A 21 16.29 -12.52 18.79
C PHE A 21 17.50 -11.61 18.99
N SER A 22 17.29 -10.44 19.54
CA SER A 22 18.38 -9.57 19.95
C SER A 22 18.13 -9.00 21.34
N LYS A 23 19.20 -8.87 22.11
CA LYS A 23 19.16 -8.26 23.43
C LYS A 23 20.41 -7.44 23.65
N SER A 24 20.23 -6.21 24.16
CA SER A 24 21.32 -5.33 24.51
C SER A 24 21.23 -4.86 25.96
N ASN A 25 22.39 -4.72 26.60
CA ASN A 25 22.49 -4.12 27.93
C ASN A 25 22.44 -2.59 27.82
N PRO A 26 21.86 -1.87 28.81
CA PRO A 26 21.73 -0.41 28.75
C PRO A 26 23.07 0.34 28.68
N ASN A 27 24.14 -0.29 29.16
CA ASN A 27 25.48 0.29 29.12
C ASN A 27 26.31 -0.16 27.91
N PHE A 28 25.71 -0.93 26.99
CA PHE A 28 26.37 -1.35 25.77
C PHE A 28 26.47 -0.17 24.81
N HIS A 29 27.67 0.09 24.30
CA HIS A 29 27.94 1.05 23.24
C HIS A 29 28.97 0.46 22.27
N ARG A 30 28.93 0.89 21.06
CA ARG A 30 29.94 0.57 20.05
C ARG A 30 31.19 1.40 20.28
N LEU A 31 32.33 0.96 19.75
CA LEU A 31 33.61 1.68 19.89
C LEU A 31 33.55 3.13 19.37
N GLU A 32 32.63 3.41 18.46
CA GLU A 32 32.43 4.73 17.84
C GLU A 32 31.49 5.63 18.67
N GLU A 33 30.75 5.06 19.62
CA GLU A 33 29.77 5.76 20.46
C GLU A 33 30.40 6.14 21.80
N ARG A 34 30.28 7.41 22.18
CA ARG A 34 30.88 7.94 23.42
C ARG A 34 30.14 7.50 24.68
N PHE A 35 28.82 7.22 24.55
CA PHE A 35 27.95 6.80 25.65
C PHE A 35 26.96 5.77 25.15
N GLY A 36 26.62 4.78 25.99
CA GLY A 36 25.53 3.84 25.71
C GLY A 36 24.15 4.51 25.76
N ASN A 37 23.16 3.91 25.11
CA ASN A 37 21.79 4.43 25.02
C ASN A 37 21.04 4.47 26.35
N ARG A 38 21.62 3.90 27.41
CA ARG A 38 21.02 3.77 28.76
C ARG A 38 19.64 3.08 28.76
N VAL A 39 19.38 2.28 27.72
CA VAL A 39 18.15 1.50 27.53
C VAL A 39 18.54 0.05 27.27
N ALA A 40 18.02 -0.87 28.06
CA ALA A 40 18.08 -2.28 27.72
C ALA A 40 17.00 -2.59 26.68
N SER A 41 17.37 -3.13 25.55
CA SER A 41 16.45 -3.48 24.48
C SER A 41 16.41 -4.99 24.30
N THR A 42 15.22 -5.55 24.12
CA THR A 42 14.99 -6.93 23.72
C THR A 42 14.05 -6.92 22.53
N ASN A 43 14.51 -7.50 21.42
CA ASN A 43 13.70 -7.63 20.22
C ASN A 43 13.56 -9.11 19.86
N PHE A 44 12.36 -9.48 19.51
CA PHE A 44 12.03 -10.82 19.05
C PHE A 44 11.19 -10.71 17.79
N THR A 45 11.54 -11.48 16.75
CA THR A 45 10.76 -11.50 15.52
C THR A 45 10.64 -12.93 15.02
N ILE A 46 9.43 -13.31 14.65
CA ILE A 46 9.15 -14.54 13.90
C ILE A 46 8.57 -14.13 12.55
N GLN A 47 9.14 -14.66 11.49
CA GLN A 47 8.63 -14.52 10.14
C GLN A 47 8.32 -15.90 9.58
N MET A 48 7.12 -16.09 9.07
CA MET A 48 6.67 -17.31 8.42
C MET A 48 6.28 -16.95 6.99
N GLN A 49 6.77 -17.73 6.04
CA GLN A 49 6.41 -17.58 4.63
C GLN A 49 5.99 -18.94 4.09
N GLY A 50 4.94 -18.96 3.30
CA GLY A 50 4.42 -20.18 2.71
C GLY A 50 3.87 -19.96 1.32
N ALA A 51 3.96 -21.00 0.50
CA ALA A 51 3.46 -21.09 -0.85
C ALA A 51 2.33 -22.12 -0.88
N LEU A 52 1.09 -21.69 -0.57
CA LEU A 52 -0.07 -22.58 -0.45
C LEU A 52 -0.42 -23.27 -1.79
N GLU A 53 -0.01 -22.70 -2.91
CA GLU A 53 -0.17 -23.31 -4.24
C GLU A 53 0.54 -24.65 -4.39
N LYS A 54 1.53 -24.93 -3.55
CA LYS A 54 2.23 -26.24 -3.57
C LYS A 54 1.34 -27.42 -3.14
N PHE A 55 0.26 -27.14 -2.45
CA PHE A 55 -0.75 -28.14 -2.06
C PHE A 55 -1.83 -28.35 -3.11
N LEU A 56 -1.87 -27.54 -4.18
CA LEU A 56 -2.83 -27.67 -5.25
C LEU A 56 -2.45 -28.78 -6.24
N PRO A 57 -3.43 -29.40 -6.91
CA PRO A 57 -3.19 -30.32 -8.02
C PRO A 57 -2.33 -29.68 -9.12
N LYS A 58 -1.60 -30.50 -9.87
CA LYS A 58 -0.65 -30.03 -10.90
C LYS A 58 -1.30 -29.25 -12.04
N GLU A 59 -2.61 -29.39 -12.21
CA GLU A 59 -3.40 -28.61 -13.18
C GLU A 59 -3.39 -27.10 -12.85
N PHE A 60 -3.27 -26.74 -11.57
CA PHE A 60 -3.26 -25.36 -11.06
C PHE A 60 -1.86 -24.75 -10.96
N LYS A 61 -0.89 -25.21 -11.74
CA LYS A 61 0.51 -24.76 -11.68
C LYS A 61 0.72 -23.26 -11.90
N GLU A 62 -0.21 -22.56 -12.54
CA GLU A 62 -0.15 -21.10 -12.73
C GLU A 62 -0.73 -20.31 -11.55
N THR A 63 -1.40 -21.00 -10.63
CA THR A 63 -1.91 -20.38 -9.39
C THR A 63 -0.78 -20.03 -8.47
N LYS A 64 -0.83 -18.85 -7.85
CA LYS A 64 0.10 -18.38 -6.81
C LYS A 64 -0.71 -17.95 -5.59
N LEU A 65 -0.41 -18.54 -4.46
CA LEU A 65 -1.09 -18.28 -3.18
C LEU A 65 -0.03 -18.10 -2.07
N PRO A 66 0.81 -17.06 -2.18
CA PRO A 66 1.80 -16.80 -1.14
C PRO A 66 1.09 -16.28 0.11
N ILE A 67 1.52 -16.77 1.27
CA ILE A 67 1.10 -16.29 2.56
C ILE A 67 2.33 -15.95 3.40
N SER A 68 2.28 -14.86 4.12
CA SER A 68 3.30 -14.49 5.09
C SER A 68 2.67 -14.04 6.39
N TYR A 69 3.36 -14.34 7.48
CA TYR A 69 3.04 -13.84 8.81
C TYR A 69 4.33 -13.33 9.45
N THR A 70 4.24 -12.18 10.07
CA THR A 70 5.33 -11.59 10.85
C THR A 70 4.80 -11.20 12.21
N HIS A 71 5.44 -11.69 13.24
CA HIS A 71 5.26 -11.23 14.62
C HIS A 71 6.56 -10.58 15.07
N ALA A 72 6.48 -9.34 15.55
CA ALA A 72 7.60 -8.61 16.08
C ALA A 72 7.26 -8.02 17.44
N GLU A 73 8.14 -8.23 18.41
CA GLU A 73 8.03 -7.68 19.75
C GLU A 73 9.31 -6.92 20.06
N THR A 74 9.16 -5.66 20.47
CA THR A 74 10.24 -4.80 20.96
C THR A 74 9.92 -4.37 22.36
N PHE A 75 10.81 -4.68 23.28
CA PHE A 75 10.69 -4.34 24.68
C PHE A 75 11.92 -3.54 25.14
N GLU A 76 11.68 -2.34 25.64
CA GLU A 76 12.71 -1.42 26.08
C GLU A 76 12.55 -1.10 27.57
N LYS A 77 13.66 -1.23 28.31
CA LYS A 77 13.78 -0.88 29.71
C LYS A 77 14.79 0.23 29.87
N PRO A 78 14.37 1.49 30.07
CA PRO A 78 15.30 2.57 30.34
C PRO A 78 15.86 2.45 31.76
N VAL A 79 17.06 2.97 31.95
CA VAL A 79 17.70 3.05 33.26
C VAL A 79 17.07 4.16 34.10
N TYR A 80 16.62 5.24 33.46
CA TYR A 80 16.05 6.41 34.12
C TYR A 80 14.59 6.60 33.73
N GLU A 81 13.79 7.17 34.63
CA GLU A 81 12.42 7.58 34.29
C GLU A 81 12.43 8.62 33.17
N ALA A 82 11.36 8.64 32.37
CA ALA A 82 11.23 9.59 31.28
C ALA A 82 11.27 11.03 31.78
N GLN A 83 12.10 11.84 31.16
CA GLN A 83 12.30 13.26 31.50
C GLN A 83 12.82 13.51 32.95
N SER A 84 13.49 12.54 33.52
CA SER A 84 14.02 12.60 34.89
C SER A 84 15.39 11.93 34.96
N ASP A 85 16.22 12.38 35.87
CA ASP A 85 17.51 11.75 36.23
C ASP A 85 17.33 10.66 37.32
N ILE A 86 16.10 10.34 37.69
CA ILE A 86 15.79 9.34 38.71
C ILE A 86 15.91 7.95 38.09
N ASN A 87 16.72 7.09 38.69
CA ASN A 87 16.83 5.71 38.27
C ASN A 87 15.50 4.98 38.53
N VAL A 88 14.99 4.21 37.56
CA VAL A 88 13.72 3.50 37.64
C VAL A 88 13.68 2.50 38.79
N GLU A 89 14.78 1.79 39.08
CA GLU A 89 14.84 0.84 40.20
C GLU A 89 14.77 1.56 41.53
N SER A 90 15.43 2.72 41.66
CA SER A 90 15.36 3.56 42.85
C SER A 90 13.95 4.11 43.08
N ALA A 91 13.29 4.58 42.01
CA ALA A 91 11.90 5.05 42.08
C ALA A 91 10.93 3.94 42.50
N ALA A 92 11.11 2.74 41.99
CA ALA A 92 10.32 1.59 42.33
C ALA A 92 10.55 1.17 43.83
N ALA A 93 11.79 1.21 44.29
CA ALA A 93 12.12 0.93 45.70
C ALA A 93 11.51 1.96 46.67
N VAL A 94 11.55 3.24 46.29
CA VAL A 94 10.90 4.33 47.06
C VAL A 94 9.39 4.11 47.12
N ALA A 95 8.77 3.78 45.99
CA ALA A 95 7.33 3.48 45.93
C ALA A 95 6.95 2.27 46.80
N TYR A 96 7.74 1.19 46.76
CA TYR A 96 7.55 0.02 47.65
C TYR A 96 7.59 0.39 49.12
N ASN A 97 8.67 1.07 49.56
CA ASN A 97 8.87 1.46 50.94
C ASN A 97 7.77 2.42 51.44
N SER A 98 7.34 3.35 50.57
CA SER A 98 6.24 4.27 50.88
C SER A 98 4.93 3.53 51.15
N GLU A 99 4.62 2.49 50.37
CA GLU A 99 3.40 1.67 50.56
C GLU A 99 3.48 0.82 51.85
N ILE A 100 4.63 0.24 52.16
CA ILE A 100 4.84 -0.45 53.43
C ILE A 100 4.63 0.48 54.60
N GLN A 101 5.15 1.72 54.55
CA GLN A 101 4.96 2.74 55.60
C GLN A 101 3.49 3.13 55.80
N LYS A 102 2.68 3.08 54.73
CA LYS A 102 1.22 3.31 54.77
C LYS A 102 0.44 2.12 55.34
N GLY A 103 1.10 1.01 55.64
CA GLY A 103 0.47 -0.20 56.18
C GLY A 103 -0.07 -1.16 55.11
N SER A 104 0.31 -0.98 53.87
CA SER A 104 -0.04 -1.92 52.78
C SER A 104 0.66 -3.27 52.97
N THR A 105 0.06 -4.35 52.45
CA THR A 105 0.73 -5.66 52.44
C THR A 105 1.94 -5.66 51.51
N PRO A 106 2.94 -6.53 51.69
CA PRO A 106 4.10 -6.63 50.82
C PRO A 106 3.73 -6.87 49.34
N GLU A 107 2.66 -7.63 49.09
CA GLU A 107 2.16 -7.88 47.74
C GLU A 107 1.57 -6.61 47.08
N GLN A 108 0.83 -5.82 47.88
CA GLN A 108 0.31 -4.53 47.40
C GLN A 108 1.45 -3.54 47.12
N ALA A 109 2.42 -3.43 48.01
CA ALA A 109 3.61 -2.60 47.84
C ALA A 109 4.43 -3.01 46.58
N GLN A 110 4.59 -4.32 46.36
CA GLN A 110 5.24 -4.85 45.17
C GLN A 110 4.46 -4.54 43.91
N SER A 111 3.12 -4.59 43.96
CA SER A 111 2.27 -4.20 42.82
C SER A 111 2.49 -2.74 42.39
N VAL A 112 2.58 -1.82 43.39
CA VAL A 112 2.85 -0.42 43.14
C VAL A 112 4.26 -0.19 42.55
N ALA A 113 5.28 -0.86 43.11
CA ALA A 113 6.63 -0.82 42.59
C ALA A 113 6.72 -1.33 41.13
N ASN A 114 6.04 -2.44 40.85
CA ASN A 114 5.92 -2.97 39.48
C ASN A 114 5.19 -2.00 38.55
N ALA A 115 4.19 -1.28 39.02
CA ALA A 115 3.51 -0.27 38.25
C ALA A 115 4.44 0.89 37.87
N VAL A 116 5.34 1.34 38.75
CA VAL A 116 6.38 2.34 38.48
C VAL A 116 7.32 1.84 37.36
N THR A 117 7.82 0.63 37.51
CA THR A 117 8.70 0.02 36.51
C THR A 117 7.99 -0.13 35.15
N ASN A 118 6.75 -0.66 35.17
CA ASN A 118 5.99 -0.91 33.94
C ASN A 118 5.64 0.37 33.18
N ARG A 119 5.36 1.47 33.88
CA ARG A 119 5.08 2.76 33.21
C ARG A 119 6.31 3.40 32.59
N SER A 120 7.52 3.05 33.04
CA SER A 120 8.77 3.55 32.48
C SER A 120 9.25 2.77 31.26
N GLN A 121 8.64 1.62 30.98
CA GLN A 121 9.02 0.72 29.88
C GLN A 121 8.24 1.03 28.61
N THR A 122 8.86 0.76 27.45
CA THR A 122 8.20 0.75 26.15
C THR A 122 8.03 -0.69 25.70
N LEU A 123 6.82 -1.04 25.26
CA LEU A 123 6.52 -2.31 24.62
C LEU A 123 5.79 -2.03 23.32
N THR A 124 6.32 -2.57 22.24
CA THR A 124 5.65 -2.58 20.93
C THR A 124 5.49 -4.02 20.47
N VAL A 125 4.27 -4.42 20.18
CA VAL A 125 3.95 -5.73 19.61
C VAL A 125 3.27 -5.49 18.27
N GLN A 126 3.80 -6.10 17.23
CA GLN A 126 3.25 -5.99 15.89
C GLN A 126 3.00 -7.39 15.31
N ASP A 127 1.80 -7.58 14.80
CA ASP A 127 1.40 -8.74 14.01
C ASP A 127 1.03 -8.30 12.61
N GLN A 128 1.53 -9.01 11.62
CA GLN A 128 1.21 -8.74 10.22
C GLN A 128 0.94 -10.05 9.47
N TRP A 129 -0.17 -10.08 8.75
CA TRP A 129 -0.53 -11.12 7.80
C TRP A 129 -0.54 -10.53 6.41
N ALA A 130 0.03 -11.22 5.43
CA ALA A 130 -0.02 -10.77 4.07
C ALA A 130 -0.17 -11.93 3.09
N MET A 131 -0.97 -11.69 2.06
CA MET A 131 -1.12 -12.52 0.86
C MET A 131 -0.94 -11.58 -0.33
N THR A 132 0.28 -11.44 -0.85
CA THR A 132 0.62 -10.48 -1.90
C THR A 132 0.88 -11.19 -3.22
N GLY A 133 0.28 -10.70 -4.30
CA GLY A 133 0.46 -11.31 -5.62
C GLY A 133 -0.29 -12.63 -5.80
N VAL A 134 -1.43 -12.79 -5.13
CA VAL A 134 -2.34 -13.91 -5.34
C VAL A 134 -2.83 -13.90 -6.77
N LYS A 135 -2.64 -15.01 -7.48
CA LYS A 135 -3.06 -15.21 -8.85
C LYS A 135 -3.78 -16.54 -8.98
N LEU A 136 -4.95 -16.55 -9.57
CA LEU A 136 -5.68 -17.75 -9.86
C LEU A 136 -5.35 -18.23 -11.28
N GLY A 137 -4.78 -19.42 -11.40
CA GLY A 137 -4.50 -20.09 -12.66
C GLY A 137 -5.52 -21.19 -12.90
N VAL A 138 -6.71 -20.83 -13.37
CA VAL A 138 -7.76 -21.82 -13.65
C VAL A 138 -7.38 -22.62 -14.90
N PRO A 139 -7.30 -23.96 -14.83
CA PRO A 139 -6.81 -24.82 -15.92
C PRO A 139 -7.86 -25.07 -16.99
N ILE A 140 -8.61 -24.04 -17.37
CA ILE A 140 -9.63 -24.10 -18.43
C ILE A 140 -9.12 -23.33 -19.63
N ASN A 141 -8.92 -24.03 -20.74
CA ASN A 141 -8.41 -23.44 -21.98
C ASN A 141 -9.52 -22.73 -22.77
N HIS A 142 -10.30 -21.88 -22.09
CA HIS A 142 -11.27 -21.00 -22.72
C HIS A 142 -10.71 -19.58 -22.72
N TRP A 143 -10.74 -18.89 -23.85
CA TRP A 143 -10.14 -17.56 -24.01
C TRP A 143 -10.63 -16.56 -22.95
N ALA A 144 -11.93 -16.57 -22.64
CA ALA A 144 -12.51 -15.65 -21.66
C ALA A 144 -11.92 -15.85 -20.25
N ILE A 145 -11.69 -17.11 -19.81
CA ILE A 145 -11.10 -17.40 -18.50
C ILE A 145 -9.62 -17.03 -18.49
N ARG A 146 -8.91 -17.39 -19.55
CA ARG A 146 -7.48 -17.12 -19.69
C ARG A 146 -7.18 -15.61 -19.70
N GLU A 147 -7.98 -14.83 -20.41
CA GLU A 147 -7.76 -13.38 -20.57
C GLU A 147 -8.49 -12.54 -19.51
N THR A 148 -9.33 -13.14 -18.66
CA THR A 148 -9.96 -12.44 -17.53
C THR A 148 -9.44 -12.93 -16.19
N ILE A 149 -9.92 -14.06 -15.68
CA ILE A 149 -9.63 -14.56 -14.32
C ILE A 149 -8.13 -14.79 -14.11
N ASN A 150 -7.45 -15.42 -15.10
CA ASN A 150 -6.03 -15.75 -14.98
C ASN A 150 -5.11 -14.51 -15.11
N LYS A 151 -5.66 -13.35 -15.46
CA LYS A 151 -4.92 -12.06 -15.52
C LYS A 151 -5.12 -11.18 -14.30
N VAL A 152 -6.05 -11.57 -13.42
CA VAL A 152 -6.28 -10.85 -12.17
C VAL A 152 -5.21 -11.24 -11.15
N THR A 153 -4.62 -10.22 -10.53
CA THR A 153 -3.72 -10.38 -9.38
C THR A 153 -4.32 -9.65 -8.20
N MET A 154 -4.34 -10.28 -7.04
CA MET A 154 -4.90 -9.73 -5.82
C MET A 154 -3.85 -9.72 -4.71
N GLY A 155 -3.98 -8.76 -3.81
CA GLY A 155 -3.21 -8.71 -2.59
C GLY A 155 -4.10 -8.31 -1.42
N TYR A 156 -3.81 -8.85 -0.27
CA TYR A 156 -4.42 -8.48 0.99
C TYR A 156 -3.36 -8.51 2.07
N ASP A 157 -3.26 -7.47 2.84
CA ASP A 157 -2.46 -7.44 4.06
C ASP A 157 -3.27 -6.86 5.21
N TYR A 158 -3.00 -7.38 6.38
CA TYR A 158 -3.56 -6.94 7.65
C TYR A 158 -2.43 -6.78 8.65
N SER A 159 -2.38 -5.67 9.34
CA SER A 159 -1.46 -5.45 10.44
C SER A 159 -2.16 -4.89 11.66
N GLN A 160 -1.69 -5.29 12.83
CA GLN A 160 -2.06 -4.70 14.10
C GLN A 160 -0.81 -4.38 14.91
N THR A 161 -0.84 -3.29 15.63
CA THR A 161 0.24 -2.84 16.49
C THR A 161 -0.35 -2.43 17.83
N PHE A 162 0.18 -3.01 18.88
CA PHE A 162 -0.04 -2.60 20.25
C PHE A 162 1.21 -1.89 20.77
N GLU A 163 1.05 -0.74 21.37
CA GLU A 163 2.16 0.03 21.95
C GLU A 163 1.77 0.56 23.33
N ARG A 164 2.70 0.48 24.26
CA ARG A 164 2.68 1.22 25.52
C ARG A 164 4.03 1.85 25.76
N SER A 165 4.05 3.03 26.37
CA SER A 165 5.27 3.77 26.64
C SER A 165 5.11 4.65 27.90
N PRO A 166 6.14 5.38 28.33
CA PRO A 166 6.01 6.31 29.45
C PRO A 166 4.95 7.40 29.24
N VAL A 167 4.69 7.79 28.00
CA VAL A 167 3.72 8.83 27.63
C VAL A 167 2.34 8.25 27.27
N VAL A 168 2.34 7.11 26.60
CA VAL A 168 1.15 6.42 26.10
C VAL A 168 0.84 5.24 27.01
N ALA A 169 -0.35 5.24 27.63
CA ALA A 169 -0.80 4.12 28.42
C ALA A 169 -1.08 2.90 27.54
N GLU A 170 -1.77 3.16 26.44
CA GLU A 170 -2.13 2.16 25.44
C GLU A 170 -2.38 2.86 24.10
N ARG A 171 -1.77 2.34 23.05
CA ARG A 171 -2.09 2.67 21.67
C ARG A 171 -2.34 1.36 20.94
N PHE A 172 -3.49 1.27 20.30
CA PHE A 172 -3.84 0.15 19.46
C PHE A 172 -4.16 0.66 18.06
N LYS A 173 -3.41 0.17 17.08
CA LYS A 173 -3.59 0.44 15.67
C LYS A 173 -3.82 -0.86 14.95
N TRP A 174 -4.84 -0.89 14.09
CA TRP A 174 -4.98 -1.94 13.10
C TRP A 174 -5.25 -1.30 11.74
N GLN A 175 -4.81 -1.97 10.70
CA GLN A 175 -5.07 -1.58 9.31
C GLN A 175 -5.11 -2.81 8.42
N TRP A 176 -5.92 -2.73 7.39
CA TRP A 176 -5.83 -3.66 6.28
C TRP A 176 -5.75 -2.88 4.97
N HIS A 177 -5.10 -3.51 4.01
CA HIS A 177 -4.97 -3.04 2.66
C HIS A 177 -5.35 -4.18 1.72
N PHE A 178 -6.16 -3.88 0.73
CA PHE A 178 -6.60 -4.78 -0.32
C PHE A 178 -6.32 -4.14 -1.67
N ASN A 179 -5.66 -4.87 -2.55
CA ASN A 179 -5.46 -4.45 -3.91
C ASN A 179 -5.88 -5.54 -4.89
N ILE A 180 -6.44 -5.12 -6.00
CA ILE A 180 -6.73 -5.96 -7.15
C ILE A 180 -6.25 -5.26 -8.40
N THR A 181 -5.54 -5.97 -9.25
CA THR A 181 -5.05 -5.48 -10.53
C THR A 181 -5.44 -6.45 -11.63
N TYR A 182 -5.87 -5.89 -12.74
CA TYR A 182 -6.14 -6.62 -13.95
C TYR A 182 -5.33 -6.00 -15.09
N GLY A 183 -4.62 -6.82 -15.85
CA GLY A 183 -3.81 -6.37 -16.97
C GLY A 183 -4.01 -7.26 -18.18
N LEU A 184 -4.29 -6.64 -19.32
CA LEU A 184 -4.51 -7.31 -20.59
C LEU A 184 -3.57 -6.74 -21.65
N ASN A 185 -2.80 -7.61 -22.26
CA ASN A 185 -2.03 -7.30 -23.47
C ASN A 185 -2.76 -7.88 -24.66
N LEU A 186 -3.23 -7.01 -25.54
CA LEU A 186 -3.97 -7.43 -26.71
C LEU A 186 -3.02 -7.63 -27.90
N PRO A 187 -3.17 -8.72 -28.66
CA PRO A 187 -2.44 -8.86 -29.90
C PRO A 187 -2.89 -7.75 -30.86
N PRO A 188 -1.97 -7.17 -31.64
CA PRO A 188 -2.34 -6.13 -32.59
C PRO A 188 -3.27 -6.70 -33.67
N VAL A 189 -4.46 -6.12 -33.78
CA VAL A 189 -5.36 -6.33 -34.92
C VAL A 189 -5.18 -5.15 -35.83
N SER A 190 -4.50 -5.35 -36.95
CA SER A 190 -4.12 -4.28 -37.86
C SER A 190 -4.48 -4.59 -39.30
N ILE A 191 -4.67 -3.55 -40.08
CA ILE A 191 -4.74 -3.61 -41.54
C ILE A 191 -3.55 -2.84 -42.16
N GLU A 192 -3.12 -3.27 -43.31
CA GLU A 192 -2.05 -2.62 -44.10
C GLU A 192 -2.65 -2.06 -45.40
N PRO A 193 -3.19 -0.83 -45.39
CA PRO A 193 -3.95 -0.32 -46.54
C PRO A 193 -3.11 0.02 -47.76
N LEU A 194 -1.78 0.15 -47.60
CA LEU A 194 -0.87 0.61 -48.70
C LEU A 194 0.01 -0.51 -49.26
N THR A 195 -0.36 -1.79 -49.09
CA THR A 195 0.43 -2.92 -49.65
C THR A 195 0.59 -2.89 -51.15
N TRP A 196 -0.35 -2.25 -51.86
CA TRP A 196 -0.30 -2.05 -53.33
C TRP A 196 0.64 -0.94 -53.80
N SER A 197 1.11 -0.08 -52.90
CA SER A 197 1.83 1.16 -53.25
C SER A 197 3.31 0.98 -53.60
N ASP A 198 3.81 -0.23 -53.68
CA ASP A 198 5.24 -0.57 -53.87
C ASP A 198 5.90 0.15 -55.06
N LYS A 199 5.13 0.38 -56.14
CA LYS A 199 5.60 0.99 -57.38
C LYS A 199 5.38 2.52 -57.44
N VAL A 200 4.78 3.10 -56.41
CA VAL A 200 4.45 4.52 -56.40
C VAL A 200 5.54 5.28 -55.67
N PRO A 201 6.27 6.19 -56.34
CA PRO A 201 7.26 7.03 -55.67
C PRO A 201 6.62 7.76 -54.47
N ILE A 202 7.38 7.97 -53.39
CA ILE A 202 6.96 8.63 -52.16
C ILE A 202 6.02 7.76 -51.32
N ILE A 203 4.88 7.30 -51.86
CA ILE A 203 3.89 6.48 -51.14
C ILE A 203 4.43 5.08 -50.84
N GLY A 204 5.28 4.54 -51.69
CA GLY A 204 5.95 3.25 -51.52
C GLY A 204 6.79 3.15 -50.22
N SER A 205 7.30 4.31 -49.73
CA SER A 205 8.00 4.35 -48.44
C SER A 205 7.09 4.00 -47.25
N TYR A 206 5.77 4.06 -47.43
CA TYR A 206 4.77 3.75 -46.42
C TYR A 206 4.03 2.42 -46.68
N LYS A 207 4.57 1.56 -47.54
CA LYS A 207 3.99 0.24 -47.84
C LYS A 207 3.64 -0.58 -46.60
N ALA A 208 4.50 -0.52 -45.58
CA ALA A 208 4.33 -1.23 -44.31
C ALA A 208 3.49 -0.45 -43.30
N TRP A 209 2.74 0.57 -43.71
CA TRP A 209 1.87 1.34 -42.85
C TRP A 209 0.75 0.44 -42.29
N LYS A 210 0.63 0.42 -40.98
CA LYS A 210 -0.39 -0.35 -40.26
C LYS A 210 -1.32 0.57 -39.49
N ILE A 211 -2.59 0.26 -39.49
CA ILE A 211 -3.61 0.87 -38.64
C ILE A 211 -4.05 -0.16 -37.64
N ASN A 212 -3.85 0.09 -36.37
CA ASN A 212 -4.21 -0.81 -35.28
C ASN A 212 -5.58 -0.41 -34.70
N PHE A 213 -6.50 -1.37 -34.59
CA PHE A 213 -7.85 -1.15 -34.07
C PHE A 213 -8.00 -1.36 -32.57
N LEU A 214 -7.06 -2.02 -31.94
CA LEU A 214 -7.10 -2.32 -30.51
C LEU A 214 -5.92 -1.69 -29.78
N PRO A 215 -6.13 -1.28 -28.52
CA PRO A 215 -5.02 -0.86 -27.68
C PRO A 215 -4.04 -2.02 -27.46
N SER A 216 -2.77 -1.71 -27.33
CA SER A 216 -1.71 -2.71 -27.11
C SER A 216 -1.74 -3.28 -25.71
N ASN A 217 -2.08 -2.45 -24.75
CA ASN A 217 -2.30 -2.88 -23.37
C ASN A 217 -3.46 -2.12 -22.74
N PHE A 218 -4.07 -2.77 -21.75
CA PHE A 218 -5.06 -2.19 -20.87
C PHE A 218 -4.80 -2.71 -19.47
N SER A 219 -4.82 -1.86 -18.47
CA SER A 219 -4.79 -2.29 -17.08
C SER A 219 -5.72 -1.45 -16.23
N THR A 220 -6.25 -2.06 -15.19
CA THR A 220 -7.04 -1.38 -14.17
C THR A 220 -6.65 -1.91 -12.79
N SER A 221 -6.75 -1.05 -11.80
CA SER A 221 -6.47 -1.40 -10.41
C SER A 221 -7.50 -0.76 -9.47
N LEU A 222 -7.77 -1.48 -8.40
CA LEU A 222 -8.49 -1.01 -7.23
C LEU A 222 -7.61 -1.25 -6.02
N ASP A 223 -7.37 -0.22 -5.27
CA ASP A 223 -6.64 -0.23 -4.01
C ASP A 223 -7.56 0.28 -2.91
N MET A 224 -7.65 -0.44 -1.81
CA MET A 224 -8.50 -0.08 -0.68
C MET A 224 -7.72 -0.25 0.60
N ARG A 225 -7.77 0.74 1.47
CA ARG A 225 -7.16 0.71 2.78
C ARG A 225 -8.14 1.18 3.84
N ARG A 226 -8.12 0.49 4.95
CA ARG A 226 -8.90 0.83 6.12
C ARG A 226 -8.08 0.63 7.37
N GLY A 227 -8.12 1.59 8.28
CA GLY A 227 -7.39 1.52 9.52
C GLY A 227 -8.08 2.30 10.63
N ARG A 228 -7.72 1.93 11.85
CA ARG A 228 -8.18 2.60 13.05
C ARG A 228 -7.05 2.66 14.06
N THR A 229 -6.90 3.84 14.66
CA THR A 229 -5.96 4.05 15.76
C THR A 229 -6.73 4.58 16.97
N THR A 230 -6.55 3.94 18.10
CA THR A 230 -7.02 4.40 19.40
C THR A 230 -5.82 4.62 20.31
N GLU A 231 -5.83 5.71 21.05
CA GLU A 231 -4.73 6.05 21.95
C GLU A 231 -5.28 6.58 23.26
N GLN A 232 -4.68 6.09 24.35
CA GLN A 232 -4.88 6.59 25.70
C GLN A 232 -3.56 7.16 26.22
N SER A 233 -3.51 8.47 26.43
CA SER A 233 -2.37 9.10 27.11
C SER A 233 -2.37 8.77 28.60
N ARG A 234 -1.18 8.64 29.20
CA ARG A 234 -1.06 8.49 30.67
C ARG A 234 -1.38 9.76 31.43
N PHE A 235 -1.29 10.90 30.77
CA PHE A 235 -1.48 12.22 31.38
C PHE A 235 -2.88 12.79 31.21
N LEU A 236 -3.69 12.17 30.37
CA LEU A 236 -5.06 12.59 30.11
C LEU A 236 -6.03 11.54 30.65
N GLN A 237 -7.02 11.98 31.42
CA GLN A 237 -8.06 11.08 31.95
C GLN A 237 -9.06 10.65 30.86
N THR A 238 -9.20 11.45 29.80
CA THR A 238 -10.07 11.13 28.68
C THR A 238 -9.32 10.39 27.58
N PRO A 239 -9.93 9.37 26.96
CA PRO A 239 -9.36 8.74 25.80
C PRO A 239 -9.10 9.75 24.67
N GLY A 240 -8.03 9.57 23.95
CA GLY A 240 -7.74 10.36 22.76
C GLY A 240 -8.77 10.14 21.64
N PRO A 241 -8.80 11.02 20.64
CA PRO A 241 -9.69 10.84 19.51
C PRO A 241 -9.36 9.57 18.73
N VAL A 242 -10.41 8.86 18.31
CA VAL A 242 -10.25 7.70 17.45
C VAL A 242 -9.98 8.16 16.02
N ILE A 243 -8.78 7.87 15.53
CA ILE A 243 -8.40 8.17 14.14
C ILE A 243 -8.87 7.01 13.27
N ARG A 244 -9.59 7.32 12.22
CA ARG A 244 -10.12 6.38 11.24
C ARG A 244 -9.64 6.76 9.86
N GLU A 245 -9.22 5.78 9.11
CA GLU A 245 -8.86 5.91 7.71
C GLU A 245 -9.64 4.86 6.92
N PHE A 246 -10.41 5.29 5.93
CA PHE A 246 -11.03 4.39 4.98
C PHE A 246 -11.05 5.08 3.63
N ALA A 247 -10.26 4.57 2.69
CA ALA A 247 -10.07 5.17 1.39
C ALA A 247 -9.99 4.08 0.31
N ALA A 248 -10.38 4.44 -0.90
CA ALA A 248 -10.21 3.64 -2.10
C ALA A 248 -9.55 4.48 -3.18
N GLN A 249 -8.68 3.85 -3.96
CA GLN A 249 -8.09 4.41 -5.16
C GLN A 249 -8.37 3.48 -6.34
N ARG A 250 -8.84 4.07 -7.43
CA ARG A 250 -9.11 3.38 -8.69
C ARG A 250 -8.20 3.96 -9.74
N ALA A 251 -7.62 3.11 -10.56
CA ALA A 251 -6.84 3.55 -11.70
C ALA A 251 -7.17 2.69 -12.92
N ALA A 252 -7.09 3.30 -14.09
CA ALA A 252 -7.15 2.62 -15.36
C ALA A 252 -6.16 3.27 -16.32
N GLN A 253 -5.49 2.45 -17.10
CA GLN A 253 -4.54 2.94 -18.10
C GLN A 253 -4.62 2.08 -19.35
N PHE A 254 -4.43 2.71 -20.49
CA PHE A 254 -4.21 1.99 -21.73
C PHE A 254 -3.17 2.70 -22.61
N SER A 255 -2.48 1.94 -23.42
CA SER A 255 -1.60 2.42 -24.46
C SER A 255 -2.08 1.91 -25.81
N TRP A 256 -2.21 2.79 -26.77
CA TRP A 256 -2.69 2.48 -28.10
C TRP A 256 -1.77 3.07 -29.17
N LYS A 257 -1.12 2.20 -29.89
CA LYS A 257 -0.41 2.57 -31.10
C LYS A 257 -1.42 2.64 -32.24
N LEU A 258 -1.93 3.84 -32.55
CA LEU A 258 -2.96 4.02 -33.57
C LEU A 258 -2.47 3.59 -34.94
N THR A 259 -1.27 4.01 -35.32
CA THR A 259 -0.63 3.59 -36.57
C THR A 259 0.84 3.27 -36.37
N GLU A 260 1.40 2.46 -37.25
CA GLU A 260 2.82 2.11 -37.27
C GLU A 260 3.36 2.25 -38.68
N ASN A 261 4.63 2.62 -38.81
CA ASN A 261 5.35 2.76 -40.12
C ASN A 261 4.73 3.71 -41.13
N GLY A 262 3.83 4.60 -40.71
CA GLY A 262 3.27 5.66 -41.54
C GLY A 262 4.02 6.98 -41.43
N PHE A 263 3.52 8.02 -42.09
CA PHE A 263 4.03 9.38 -41.93
C PHE A 263 3.96 9.85 -40.48
N LEU A 264 2.82 9.64 -39.84
CA LEU A 264 2.65 9.79 -38.37
C LEU A 264 2.40 8.43 -37.77
N SER A 265 3.12 8.10 -36.71
CA SER A 265 2.94 6.86 -35.94
C SER A 265 2.61 7.24 -34.48
N PRO A 266 1.39 7.77 -34.24
CA PRO A 266 1.01 8.22 -32.91
C PRO A 266 0.77 7.04 -31.95
N VAL A 267 1.31 7.20 -30.75
CA VAL A 267 1.04 6.35 -29.59
C VAL A 267 0.27 7.18 -28.58
N VAL A 268 -0.93 6.73 -28.23
CA VAL A 268 -1.79 7.37 -27.25
C VAL A 268 -1.68 6.61 -25.95
N ASP A 269 -1.21 7.27 -24.91
CA ASP A 269 -1.18 6.78 -23.54
C ASP A 269 -2.24 7.53 -22.73
N TYR A 270 -3.18 6.80 -22.15
CA TYR A 270 -4.21 7.34 -21.29
C TYR A 270 -4.07 6.79 -19.89
N ASN A 271 -4.08 7.67 -18.90
CA ASN A 271 -4.04 7.33 -17.49
C ASN A 271 -5.21 8.03 -16.78
N TYR A 272 -5.95 7.26 -16.03
CA TYR A 272 -7.04 7.68 -15.18
C TYR A 272 -6.77 7.25 -13.75
N SER A 273 -6.99 8.12 -12.78
CA SER A 273 -6.98 7.76 -11.37
C SER A 273 -7.99 8.58 -10.58
N THR A 274 -8.66 7.93 -9.64
CA THR A 274 -9.60 8.56 -8.71
C THR A 274 -9.34 8.04 -7.30
N GLY A 275 -9.18 8.97 -6.37
CA GLY A 275 -9.13 8.71 -4.94
C GLY A 275 -10.46 9.07 -4.29
N SER A 276 -11.02 8.14 -3.52
CA SER A 276 -12.30 8.29 -2.82
C SER A 276 -12.12 8.08 -1.33
N THR A 277 -12.91 8.78 -0.51
CA THR A 277 -13.02 8.48 0.91
C THR A 277 -14.28 7.67 1.18
N LEU A 278 -14.12 6.62 1.98
CA LEU A 278 -15.20 5.82 2.51
C LEU A 278 -15.43 6.11 4.01
N ALA A 279 -14.77 7.14 4.55
CA ALA A 279 -14.92 7.53 5.95
C ALA A 279 -16.40 7.73 6.38
N PRO A 280 -17.30 8.27 5.55
CA PRO A 280 -18.73 8.35 5.89
C PRO A 280 -19.41 6.99 6.13
N LEU A 281 -18.85 5.89 5.59
CA LEU A 281 -19.38 4.55 5.82
C LEU A 281 -19.01 3.98 7.19
N GLU A 282 -18.01 4.56 7.87
CA GLU A 282 -17.53 4.07 9.17
C GLU A 282 -18.54 4.29 10.30
N MET A 283 -19.32 5.37 10.24
CA MET A 283 -20.24 5.75 11.31
C MET A 283 -21.67 5.85 10.79
N ASP A 284 -22.63 5.54 11.65
CA ASP A 284 -24.04 5.80 11.37
C ASP A 284 -24.41 7.26 11.67
N GLU A 285 -25.66 7.63 11.40
CA GLU A 285 -26.21 8.96 11.63
C GLU A 285 -26.16 9.40 13.09
N PHE A 286 -26.05 8.43 14.02
CA PHE A 286 -25.97 8.66 15.46
C PHE A 286 -24.54 8.69 15.98
N GLY A 287 -23.54 8.62 15.10
CA GLY A 287 -22.13 8.58 15.47
C GLY A 287 -21.65 7.21 16.01
N ARG A 288 -22.46 6.15 15.86
CA ARG A 288 -22.07 4.79 16.25
C ARG A 288 -21.21 4.15 15.18
N GLN A 289 -20.15 3.47 15.59
CA GLN A 289 -19.28 2.72 14.70
C GLN A 289 -20.04 1.54 14.05
N ARG A 290 -20.07 1.50 12.72
CA ARG A 290 -20.63 0.35 11.98
C ARG A 290 -19.69 -0.84 12.02
N THR A 291 -20.27 -2.02 12.03
CA THR A 291 -19.53 -3.28 11.91
C THR A 291 -19.04 -3.50 10.48
N GLY A 292 -18.02 -4.36 10.29
CA GLY A 292 -17.52 -4.69 8.95
C GLY A 292 -18.61 -5.27 8.03
N ASN A 293 -19.57 -6.01 8.58
CA ASN A 293 -20.69 -6.58 7.81
C ASN A 293 -21.69 -5.50 7.35
N GLU A 294 -21.99 -4.52 8.20
CA GLU A 294 -22.84 -3.36 7.82
C GLU A 294 -22.17 -2.54 6.71
N ILE A 295 -20.88 -2.29 6.84
CA ILE A 295 -20.10 -1.57 5.82
C ILE A 295 -20.09 -2.32 4.50
N SER A 296 -19.82 -3.64 4.52
CA SER A 296 -19.82 -4.45 3.29
C SER A 296 -21.19 -4.47 2.61
N LYS A 297 -22.29 -4.50 3.35
CA LYS A 297 -23.65 -4.37 2.81
C LYS A 297 -23.86 -3.01 2.14
N LEU A 298 -23.39 -1.93 2.75
CA LEU A 298 -23.49 -0.58 2.16
C LEU A 298 -22.65 -0.44 0.89
N MET A 299 -21.51 -1.14 0.82
CA MET A 299 -20.65 -1.14 -0.37
C MET A 299 -21.22 -1.95 -1.53
N PHE A 300 -21.78 -3.14 -1.27
CA PHE A 300 -22.09 -4.11 -2.33
C PHE A 300 -23.59 -4.37 -2.54
N LEU A 301 -24.45 -4.05 -1.59
CA LEU A 301 -25.89 -4.41 -1.63
C LEU A 301 -26.85 -3.24 -1.72
N ASN A 302 -26.37 -2.01 -1.74
CA ASN A 302 -27.22 -0.81 -1.71
C ASN A 302 -27.68 -0.34 -3.10
N GLY A 303 -27.95 -1.25 -4.02
CA GLY A 303 -28.53 -0.95 -5.35
C GLY A 303 -27.58 -0.32 -6.37
N LYS A 304 -26.35 0.02 -5.97
CA LYS A 304 -25.27 0.41 -6.87
C LYS A 304 -24.29 -0.75 -7.01
N LEU A 305 -23.70 -0.90 -8.19
CA LEU A 305 -22.79 -2.01 -8.48
C LEU A 305 -21.68 -2.14 -7.43
N ILE A 306 -21.05 -1.03 -7.03
CA ILE A 306 -20.09 -0.95 -5.91
C ILE A 306 -20.13 0.50 -5.42
N ASN A 307 -20.37 0.70 -4.13
CA ASN A 307 -20.23 2.02 -3.51
C ASN A 307 -18.81 2.18 -2.97
N LEU A 308 -17.99 2.97 -3.65
CA LEU A 308 -16.61 3.27 -3.26
C LEU A 308 -16.48 4.63 -2.57
N GLY A 309 -17.57 5.15 -2.00
CA GLY A 309 -17.56 6.39 -1.24
C GLY A 309 -17.60 7.64 -2.10
N ASP A 310 -17.17 8.76 -1.53
CA ASP A 310 -17.17 10.07 -2.17
C ASP A 310 -15.80 10.34 -2.83
N ASP A 311 -15.82 10.72 -4.11
CA ASP A 311 -14.61 11.03 -4.86
C ASP A 311 -14.03 12.36 -4.37
N GLY A 312 -12.75 12.34 -3.97
CA GLY A 312 -12.03 13.52 -3.50
C GLY A 312 -11.04 14.07 -4.51
N VAL A 313 -10.42 13.20 -5.29
CA VAL A 313 -9.45 13.57 -6.31
C VAL A 313 -9.69 12.75 -7.56
N HIS A 314 -9.67 13.40 -8.71
CA HIS A 314 -9.84 12.76 -10.00
C HIS A 314 -8.82 13.33 -10.99
N ASN A 315 -7.99 12.45 -11.54
CA ASN A 315 -6.95 12.82 -12.47
C ASN A 315 -7.12 12.05 -13.78
N GLN A 316 -6.99 12.75 -14.88
CA GLN A 316 -6.88 12.16 -16.22
C GLN A 316 -5.67 12.76 -16.92
N ASN A 317 -4.92 11.93 -17.58
CA ASN A 317 -3.77 12.34 -18.37
C ASN A 317 -3.79 11.60 -19.71
N VAL A 318 -3.77 12.36 -20.79
CA VAL A 318 -3.62 11.86 -22.15
C VAL A 318 -2.28 12.34 -22.67
N THR A 319 -1.45 11.42 -23.11
CA THR A 319 -0.19 11.75 -23.79
C THR A 319 -0.20 11.12 -25.19
N ILE A 320 0.04 11.92 -26.19
CA ILE A 320 0.16 11.46 -27.57
C ILE A 320 1.58 11.73 -28.02
N ASN A 321 2.33 10.66 -28.23
CA ASN A 321 3.68 10.71 -28.77
C ASN A 321 3.62 10.38 -30.24
N PHE A 322 4.24 11.18 -31.09
CA PHE A 322 4.31 10.91 -32.52
C PHE A 322 5.68 11.26 -33.07
N ARG A 323 6.14 10.45 -34.03
CA ARG A 323 7.37 10.66 -34.76
C ARG A 323 7.03 10.70 -36.24
N PRO A 324 7.07 11.88 -36.89
CA PRO A 324 6.94 11.98 -38.34
C PRO A 324 8.08 11.22 -39.02
N LYS A 325 7.72 10.28 -39.88
CA LYS A 325 8.68 9.59 -40.76
C LYS A 325 8.51 10.13 -42.17
N PHE A 326 9.52 10.84 -42.65
CA PHE A 326 9.50 11.36 -44.00
C PHE A 326 9.72 10.24 -45.02
N PRO A 327 9.25 10.41 -46.28
CA PRO A 327 9.57 9.49 -47.35
C PRO A 327 11.09 9.37 -47.54
N ASP A 328 11.57 8.22 -48.02
CA ASP A 328 12.99 7.99 -48.33
C ASP A 328 13.43 8.77 -49.59
N LEU A 329 13.22 10.07 -49.55
CA LEU A 329 13.66 11.02 -50.56
C LEU A 329 14.88 11.76 -50.00
N PHE A 330 16.02 11.67 -50.72
CA PHE A 330 17.26 12.36 -50.34
C PHE A 330 17.82 12.06 -48.93
N GLY A 331 17.43 10.94 -48.34
CA GLY A 331 17.90 10.56 -47.01
C GLY A 331 17.41 11.48 -45.88
N LEU A 332 16.27 12.16 -46.05
CA LEU A 332 15.74 13.14 -45.09
C LEU A 332 15.60 12.57 -43.65
N ASN A 333 15.26 11.30 -43.54
CA ASN A 333 15.15 10.64 -42.20
C ASN A 333 16.49 10.51 -41.47
N THR A 334 17.63 10.67 -42.16
CA THR A 334 18.96 10.67 -41.55
C THR A 334 19.32 12.02 -40.94
N TYR A 335 18.71 13.08 -41.43
CA TYR A 335 19.03 14.46 -41.05
C TYR A 335 17.94 15.11 -40.21
N LEU A 336 16.70 14.62 -40.31
CA LEU A 336 15.54 15.18 -39.63
C LEU A 336 14.91 14.12 -38.70
N GLU A 337 15.28 14.12 -37.44
CA GLU A 337 14.56 13.42 -36.38
C GLU A 337 13.62 14.39 -35.68
N ASN A 338 12.34 14.32 -36.00
CA ASN A 338 11.32 15.14 -35.36
C ASN A 338 10.52 14.28 -34.41
N THR A 339 10.29 14.78 -33.19
CA THR A 339 9.39 14.18 -32.22
C THR A 339 8.36 15.20 -31.78
N GLY A 340 7.12 14.78 -31.69
CA GLY A 340 6.06 15.60 -31.13
C GLY A 340 5.43 14.90 -29.96
N VAL A 341 5.17 15.65 -28.90
CA VAL A 341 4.48 15.18 -27.70
C VAL A 341 3.35 16.14 -27.39
N TYR A 342 2.14 15.64 -27.38
CA TYR A 342 0.98 16.37 -26.89
C TYR A 342 0.54 15.75 -25.57
N THR A 343 0.39 16.58 -24.53
CA THR A 343 -0.08 16.15 -23.21
C THR A 343 -1.27 17.01 -22.80
N ALA A 344 -2.36 16.36 -22.42
CA ALA A 344 -3.52 17.01 -21.82
C ALA A 344 -3.77 16.39 -20.44
N LYS A 345 -3.82 17.23 -19.41
CA LYS A 345 -4.07 16.84 -18.03
C LYS A 345 -5.35 17.51 -17.55
N TYR A 346 -6.22 16.70 -16.96
CA TYR A 346 -7.39 17.16 -16.21
C TYR A 346 -7.25 16.73 -14.77
N GLU A 347 -7.37 17.65 -13.85
CA GLU A 347 -7.37 17.40 -12.43
C GLU A 347 -8.62 18.06 -11.82
N TRP A 348 -9.36 17.28 -11.07
CA TRP A 348 -10.49 17.75 -10.30
C TRP A 348 -10.29 17.35 -8.84
N ARG A 349 -10.55 18.26 -7.93
CA ARG A 349 -10.45 18.04 -6.48
C ARG A 349 -11.72 18.49 -5.81
N ASN A 350 -12.23 17.65 -4.92
CA ASN A 350 -13.28 17.98 -3.98
C ASN A 350 -12.67 17.93 -2.57
N PRO A 351 -12.31 19.06 -1.97
CA PRO A 351 -11.85 19.08 -0.60
C PRO A 351 -13.02 18.68 0.30
N LEU A 352 -13.02 17.45 0.76
CA LEU A 352 -13.99 16.91 1.71
C LEU A 352 -13.77 17.61 3.05
N GLN A 353 -14.48 18.71 3.26
CA GLN A 353 -14.47 19.41 4.54
C GLN A 353 -15.45 18.73 5.50
N PRO A 354 -15.15 18.71 6.81
CA PRO A 354 -16.06 18.14 7.81
C PRO A 354 -17.35 18.96 7.95
N ASP A 355 -17.36 20.23 7.50
CA ASP A 355 -18.54 21.07 7.52
C ASP A 355 -19.35 20.88 6.23
N THR A 356 -20.52 20.29 6.38
CA THR A 356 -21.46 20.01 5.29
C THR A 356 -21.94 21.26 4.56
N ALA A 357 -21.95 22.44 5.22
CA ALA A 357 -22.36 23.71 4.62
C ALA A 357 -21.34 24.26 3.60
N LEU A 358 -20.07 23.87 3.71
CA LEU A 358 -18.98 24.27 2.81
C LEU A 358 -18.60 23.19 1.79
N ARG A 359 -19.18 21.99 1.91
CA ARG A 359 -18.81 20.82 1.11
C ARG A 359 -19.01 21.03 -0.39
N ASP A 360 -20.05 21.75 -0.77
CA ASP A 360 -20.41 22.00 -2.17
C ASP A 360 -19.79 23.30 -2.73
N ALA A 361 -19.15 24.09 -1.90
CA ALA A 361 -18.69 25.42 -2.28
C ALA A 361 -17.29 25.46 -2.93
N VAL A 362 -16.51 24.38 -2.85
CA VAL A 362 -15.11 24.37 -3.30
C VAL A 362 -14.82 23.14 -4.15
N GLN A 363 -15.54 23.01 -5.26
CA GLN A 363 -15.16 22.09 -6.34
C GLN A 363 -14.40 22.88 -7.40
N TYR A 364 -13.20 22.43 -7.76
CA TYR A 364 -12.46 23.04 -8.86
C TYR A 364 -11.84 21.96 -9.73
N GLY A 365 -11.79 22.22 -11.01
CA GLY A 365 -11.10 21.42 -12.00
C GLY A 365 -10.18 22.30 -12.82
N THR A 366 -9.03 21.77 -13.19
CA THR A 366 -8.07 22.40 -14.08
C THR A 366 -7.82 21.54 -15.30
N VAL A 367 -7.75 22.16 -16.48
CA VAL A 367 -7.33 21.52 -17.71
C VAL A 367 -6.06 22.21 -18.19
N ASN A 368 -4.99 21.44 -18.30
CA ASN A 368 -3.73 21.92 -18.84
C ASN A 368 -3.39 21.10 -20.08
N SER A 369 -3.09 21.76 -21.19
CA SER A 369 -2.61 21.10 -22.40
C SER A 369 -1.30 21.72 -22.86
N THR A 370 -0.36 20.89 -23.28
CA THR A 370 0.94 21.30 -23.81
C THR A 370 1.25 20.52 -25.09
N LEU A 371 1.79 21.21 -26.08
CA LEU A 371 2.36 20.61 -27.27
C LEU A 371 3.84 20.99 -27.34
N SER A 372 4.71 19.99 -27.40
CA SER A 372 6.15 20.15 -27.58
C SER A 372 6.57 19.52 -28.90
N LEU A 373 7.33 20.25 -29.67
CA LEU A 373 7.93 19.79 -30.92
C LEU A 373 9.45 19.99 -30.81
N SER A 374 10.23 19.00 -31.16
CA SER A 374 11.69 19.04 -31.14
C SER A 374 12.24 18.35 -32.39
#